data_b947ea45e700307729c0c366bac85b83
#
_entry.id   b947ea45e700307729c0c366bac85b83
#
_cell.length_a   1.000
_cell.length_b   1.000
_cell.length_c   1.000
_cell.angle_alpha   90.00
_cell.angle_beta   90.00
_cell.angle_gamma   90.00
#
_symmetry.space_group_name_H-M   'P 1'
#
loop_
_entity.id
_entity.type
_entity.pdbx_description
1 polymer ?
#
loop_
_entity_poly.entity_id
_entity_poly.type
_entity_poly.pdbx_seq_one_letter_code
_entity_poly.pdbx_strand_id
1 'polypeptide(L)'
;MSQDLKKELDGFSKEDIAAGLQKQCEEIISHCVKYWMTKSKKLNVKNVCLAGGVFSNVKINQIVAEMQEVENVYVFPHMGDGGLPVGSSCYFNYKLSGQTKIDLPTAY
;
A
#
# COMPACT_ATOMS: atom_id res chain seq x y z
N MET A 1 16.40 16.45 -2.48
CA MET A 1 17.36 15.39 -2.86
C MET A 1 18.73 15.84 -2.36
N SER A 2 19.40 15.06 -1.53
CA SER A 2 20.71 15.41 -0.99
C SER A 2 21.75 15.56 -2.12
N GLN A 3 22.78 16.39 -1.91
CA GLN A 3 23.86 16.54 -2.90
C GLN A 3 24.60 15.22 -3.14
N ASP A 4 24.69 14.37 -2.10
CA ASP A 4 25.35 13.07 -2.18
C ASP A 4 24.60 12.11 -3.11
N LEU A 5 23.26 12.04 -3.00
CA LEU A 5 22.45 11.20 -3.89
C LEU A 5 22.55 11.62 -5.35
N LYS A 6 22.69 12.93 -5.63
CA LYS A 6 22.92 13.41 -7.00
C LYS A 6 24.21 12.88 -7.59
N LYS A 7 25.30 12.86 -6.78
CA LYS A 7 26.60 12.36 -7.23
C LYS A 7 26.59 10.87 -7.50
N GLU A 8 25.88 10.10 -6.64
CA GLU A 8 25.76 8.65 -6.80
C GLU A 8 24.95 8.26 -8.04
N LEU A 9 24.01 9.11 -8.46
CA LEU A 9 23.17 8.89 -9.62
C LEU A 9 23.77 9.50 -10.91
N ASP A 10 24.90 10.18 -10.80
CA ASP A 10 25.56 10.79 -11.97
C ASP A 10 26.05 9.69 -12.93
N GLY A 11 25.74 9.87 -14.22
CA GLY A 11 26.04 8.88 -15.25
C GLY A 11 24.97 7.83 -15.54
N PHE A 12 23.92 7.74 -14.73
CA PHE A 12 22.76 6.89 -15.02
C PHE A 12 21.71 7.63 -15.86
N SER A 13 21.03 6.91 -16.75
CA SER A 13 19.87 7.47 -17.47
C SER A 13 18.70 7.72 -16.53
N LYS A 14 17.78 8.60 -16.90
CA LYS A 14 16.55 8.84 -16.13
C LYS A 14 15.69 7.57 -16.05
N GLU A 15 15.70 6.79 -17.11
CA GLU A 15 14.99 5.53 -17.26
C GLU A 15 15.54 4.49 -16.29
N ASP A 16 16.86 4.36 -16.18
CA ASP A 16 17.52 3.43 -15.25
C ASP A 16 17.24 3.82 -13.78
N ILE A 17 17.31 5.12 -13.49
CA ILE A 17 16.98 5.63 -12.15
C ILE A 17 15.53 5.33 -11.80
N ALA A 18 14.60 5.59 -12.72
CA ALA A 18 13.18 5.31 -12.50
C ALA A 18 12.90 3.82 -12.34
N ALA A 19 13.51 2.96 -13.14
CA ALA A 19 13.40 1.52 -13.05
C ALA A 19 13.97 0.99 -11.73
N GLY A 20 15.12 1.50 -11.29
CA GLY A 20 15.73 1.17 -10.01
C GLY A 20 14.86 1.56 -8.83
N LEU A 21 14.28 2.76 -8.85
CA LEU A 21 13.35 3.23 -7.83
C LEU A 21 12.07 2.38 -7.79
N GLN A 22 11.50 2.06 -8.94
CA GLN A 22 10.33 1.19 -9.04
C GLN A 22 10.62 -0.17 -8.40
N LYS A 23 11.73 -0.81 -8.78
CA LYS A 23 12.15 -2.10 -8.23
C LYS A 23 12.35 -2.05 -6.72
N GLN A 24 12.99 -1.01 -6.21
CA GLN A 24 13.19 -0.81 -4.78
C GLN A 24 11.86 -0.69 -4.02
N CYS A 25 10.90 0.05 -4.58
CA CYS A 25 9.56 0.16 -4.00
C CYS A 25 8.83 -1.19 -3.99
N GLU A 26 8.90 -1.96 -5.07
CA GLU A 26 8.33 -3.31 -5.16
C GLU A 26 8.90 -4.23 -4.07
N GLU A 27 10.20 -4.23 -3.88
CA GLU A 27 10.88 -5.05 -2.88
C GLU A 27 10.49 -4.65 -1.45
N ILE A 28 10.50 -3.36 -1.14
CA ILE A 28 10.15 -2.86 0.20
C ILE A 28 8.70 -3.22 0.55
N ILE A 29 7.76 -2.95 -0.37
CA ILE A 29 6.34 -3.22 -0.11
C ILE A 29 6.09 -4.72 0.02
N SER A 30 6.69 -5.54 -0.85
CA SER A 30 6.57 -7.00 -0.78
C SER A 30 7.10 -7.55 0.55
N HIS A 31 8.26 -7.09 1.01
CA HIS A 31 8.81 -7.47 2.31
C HIS A 31 7.89 -7.04 3.47
N CYS A 32 7.36 -5.82 3.42
CA CYS A 32 6.45 -5.31 4.43
C CYS A 32 5.18 -6.16 4.52
N VAL A 33 4.52 -6.41 3.39
CA VAL A 33 3.30 -7.25 3.33
C VAL A 33 3.60 -8.65 3.85
N LYS A 34 4.65 -9.29 3.34
CA LYS A 34 5.06 -10.64 3.76
C LYS A 34 5.34 -10.73 5.26
N TYR A 35 6.02 -9.74 5.82
CA TYR A 35 6.30 -9.66 7.25
C TYR A 35 5.00 -9.64 8.06
N TRP A 36 4.07 -8.75 7.72
CA TRP A 36 2.80 -8.63 8.45
C TRP A 36 1.88 -9.83 8.26
N MET A 37 1.80 -10.39 7.06
CA MET A 37 1.04 -11.62 6.81
C MET A 37 1.60 -12.79 7.64
N THR A 38 2.93 -12.91 7.76
CA THR A 38 3.56 -13.93 8.60
C THR A 38 3.26 -13.71 10.07
N LYS A 39 3.31 -12.48 10.57
CA LYS A 39 2.96 -12.14 11.95
C LYS A 39 1.48 -12.40 12.25
N SER A 40 0.62 -12.22 11.28
CA SER A 40 -0.82 -12.39 11.40
C SER A 40 -1.30 -13.83 11.17
N LYS A 41 -0.41 -14.78 10.94
CA LYS A 41 -0.77 -16.21 10.71
C LYS A 41 -1.70 -16.78 11.77
N LYS A 42 -1.51 -16.43 13.05
CA LYS A 42 -2.37 -16.88 14.14
C LYS A 42 -3.81 -16.38 14.01
N LEU A 43 -4.03 -15.28 13.31
CA LEU A 43 -5.35 -14.68 13.07
C LEU A 43 -5.99 -15.17 11.76
N ASN A 44 -5.29 -16.02 11.00
CA ASN A 44 -5.70 -16.50 9.68
C ASN A 44 -6.09 -15.36 8.72
N VAL A 45 -5.37 -14.23 8.80
CA VAL A 45 -5.59 -13.07 7.93
C VAL A 45 -5.04 -13.39 6.55
N LYS A 46 -5.85 -13.21 5.51
CA LYS A 46 -5.50 -13.47 4.12
C LYS A 46 -5.88 -12.31 3.18
N ASN A 47 -6.58 -11.33 3.72
CA ASN A 47 -7.03 -10.16 3.00
C ASN A 47 -6.12 -8.97 3.30
N VAL A 48 -5.73 -8.24 2.28
CA VAL A 48 -4.88 -7.05 2.38
C VAL A 48 -5.65 -5.83 1.87
N CYS A 49 -5.68 -4.79 2.70
CA CYS A 49 -6.21 -3.49 2.31
C CYS A 49 -5.06 -2.51 2.12
N LEU A 50 -4.99 -1.89 0.95
CA LEU A 50 -3.96 -0.94 0.55
C LEU A 50 -4.57 0.46 0.45
N ALA A 51 -3.94 1.44 1.07
CA ALA A 51 -4.35 2.84 1.01
C ALA A 51 -3.13 3.76 1.00
N GLY A 52 -3.26 4.94 0.40
CA GLY A 52 -2.19 5.93 0.28
C GLY A 52 -1.59 6.03 -1.12
N GLY A 53 -0.81 7.09 -1.35
CA GLY A 53 -0.30 7.45 -2.68
C GLY A 53 0.58 6.41 -3.36
N VAL A 54 1.31 5.59 -2.59
CA VAL A 54 2.14 4.51 -3.14
C VAL A 54 1.31 3.49 -3.89
N PHE A 55 0.06 3.25 -3.46
CA PHE A 55 -0.83 2.27 -4.07
C PHE A 55 -1.63 2.78 -5.27
N SER A 56 -1.36 3.99 -5.75
CA SER A 56 -1.71 4.38 -7.12
C SER A 56 -0.80 3.68 -8.16
N ASN A 57 0.28 3.05 -7.71
CA ASN A 57 1.17 2.25 -8.53
C ASN A 57 0.59 0.85 -8.75
N VAL A 58 -0.02 0.66 -9.93
CA VAL A 58 -0.70 -0.59 -10.32
C VAL A 58 0.25 -1.79 -10.30
N LYS A 59 1.53 -1.59 -10.62
CA LYS A 59 2.53 -2.67 -10.62
C LYS A 59 2.78 -3.21 -9.21
N ILE A 60 2.88 -2.32 -8.22
CA ILE A 60 3.01 -2.71 -6.81
C ILE A 60 1.77 -3.50 -6.36
N ASN A 61 0.58 -3.01 -6.71
CA ASN A 61 -0.68 -3.68 -6.35
C ASN A 61 -0.77 -5.08 -6.96
N GLN A 62 -0.34 -5.24 -8.22
CA GLN A 62 -0.26 -6.53 -8.89
C GLN A 62 0.65 -7.50 -8.14
N ILE A 63 1.86 -7.06 -7.79
CA ILE A 63 2.83 -7.89 -7.06
C ILE A 63 2.25 -8.35 -5.72
N VAL A 64 1.58 -7.47 -4.99
CA VAL A 64 0.93 -7.84 -3.72
C VAL A 64 -0.19 -8.86 -3.94
N ALA A 65 -0.99 -8.68 -4.99
CA ALA A 65 -2.10 -9.60 -5.31
C ALA A 65 -1.62 -11.00 -5.74
N GLU A 66 -0.42 -11.09 -6.32
CA GLU A 66 0.18 -12.35 -6.77
C GLU A 66 0.97 -13.09 -5.66
N MET A 67 1.06 -12.51 -4.44
CA MET A 67 1.72 -13.17 -3.32
C MET A 67 0.92 -14.39 -2.83
N GLN A 68 1.60 -15.51 -2.60
CA GLN A 68 0.97 -16.77 -2.16
C GLN A 68 0.21 -16.65 -0.83
N GLU A 69 0.64 -15.75 0.03
CA GLU A 69 0.05 -15.52 1.34
C GLU A 69 -1.25 -14.68 1.27
N VAL A 70 -1.53 -14.05 0.13
CA VAL A 70 -2.63 -13.11 -0.07
C VAL A 70 -3.75 -13.76 -0.89
N GLU A 71 -4.97 -13.78 -0.36
CA GLU A 71 -6.14 -14.26 -1.10
C GLU A 71 -6.90 -13.11 -1.79
N ASN A 72 -7.02 -11.98 -1.10
CA ASN A 72 -7.73 -10.83 -1.65
C ASN A 72 -6.97 -9.54 -1.35
N VAL A 73 -6.95 -8.66 -2.34
CA VAL A 73 -6.44 -7.29 -2.21
C VAL A 73 -7.57 -6.31 -2.48
N TYR A 74 -7.73 -5.38 -1.58
CA TYR A 74 -8.59 -4.22 -1.78
C TYR A 74 -7.73 -2.96 -1.79
N VAL A 75 -7.83 -2.18 -2.84
CA VAL A 75 -7.16 -0.88 -2.94
C VAL A 75 -8.20 0.21 -2.73
N PHE A 76 -7.99 1.06 -1.72
CA PHE A 76 -8.89 2.15 -1.44
C PHE A 76 -8.91 3.14 -2.62
N PRO A 77 -10.09 3.51 -3.16
CA PRO A 77 -10.18 4.29 -4.41
C PRO A 77 -9.49 5.65 -4.36
N HIS A 78 -9.50 6.31 -3.19
CA HIS A 78 -8.76 7.56 -3.01
C HIS A 78 -7.31 7.25 -2.62
N MET A 79 -6.48 6.96 -3.61
CA MET A 79 -5.07 6.58 -3.46
C MET A 79 -4.18 7.82 -3.21
N GLY A 80 -4.36 8.46 -2.07
CA GLY A 80 -3.65 9.66 -1.64
C GLY A 80 -3.97 9.99 -0.19
N ASP A 81 -3.73 11.23 0.22
CA ASP A 81 -3.92 11.69 1.60
C ASP A 81 -5.39 11.69 2.05
N GLY A 82 -6.34 11.73 1.12
CA GLY A 82 -7.78 11.71 1.42
C GLY A 82 -8.29 10.40 2.03
N GLY A 83 -7.53 9.32 1.95
CA GLY A 83 -7.86 8.06 2.63
C GLY A 83 -7.75 8.15 4.16
N LEU A 84 -6.88 9.01 4.69
CA LEU A 84 -6.69 9.19 6.13
C LEU A 84 -7.94 9.75 6.84
N PRO A 85 -8.60 10.83 6.36
CA PRO A 85 -9.86 11.31 6.93
C PRO A 85 -10.96 10.26 6.92
N VAL A 86 -11.10 9.50 5.84
CA VAL A 86 -12.09 8.42 5.74
C VAL A 86 -11.80 7.33 6.78
N GLY A 87 -10.57 6.86 6.87
CA GLY A 87 -10.15 5.87 7.87
C GLY A 87 -10.40 6.35 9.30
N SER A 88 -10.11 7.61 9.58
CA SER A 88 -10.36 8.23 10.89
C SER A 88 -11.86 8.26 11.20
N SER A 89 -12.70 8.65 10.25
CA SER A 89 -14.15 8.68 10.41
C SER A 89 -14.71 7.28 10.66
N CYS A 90 -14.24 6.28 9.93
CA CYS A 90 -14.61 4.87 10.12
C CYS A 90 -14.22 4.38 11.51
N TYR A 91 -13.02 4.69 11.96
CA TYR A 91 -12.54 4.31 13.30
C TYR A 91 -13.37 4.97 14.41
N PHE A 92 -13.67 6.26 14.29
CA PHE A 92 -14.52 6.96 15.25
C PHE A 92 -15.94 6.38 15.29
N ASN A 93 -16.54 6.10 14.13
CA ASN A 93 -17.85 5.46 14.08
C ASN A 93 -17.83 4.11 14.78
N TYR A 94 -16.82 3.27 14.54
CA TYR A 94 -16.64 2.01 15.24
C TYR A 94 -16.54 2.20 16.77
N LYS A 95 -15.76 3.18 17.23
CA LYS A 95 -15.61 3.45 18.67
C LYS A 95 -16.90 3.92 19.34
N LEU A 96 -17.72 4.69 18.63
CA LEU A 96 -18.98 5.23 19.18
C LEU A 96 -20.15 4.25 19.09
N SER A 97 -20.27 3.51 18.01
CA SER A 97 -21.44 2.67 17.72
C SER A 97 -21.17 1.17 17.84
N GLY A 98 -19.89 0.75 17.86
CA GLY A 98 -19.50 -0.67 17.77
C GLY A 98 -19.72 -1.29 16.39
N GLN A 99 -20.21 -0.53 15.41
CA GLN A 99 -20.46 -1.04 14.07
C GLN A 99 -19.14 -1.23 13.31
N THR A 100 -18.90 -2.46 12.85
CA THR A 100 -17.73 -2.83 12.06
C THR A 100 -17.97 -2.70 10.55
N LYS A 101 -19.23 -2.67 10.13
CA LYS A 101 -19.61 -2.50 8.72
C LYS A 101 -20.10 -1.09 8.50
N ILE A 102 -19.46 -0.39 7.59
CA ILE A 102 -19.83 0.96 7.17
C ILE A 102 -20.14 0.85 5.67
N ASP A 103 -21.37 1.19 5.29
CA ASP A 103 -21.73 1.33 3.90
C ASP A 103 -21.21 2.69 3.42
N LEU A 104 -20.07 2.66 2.74
CA LEU A 104 -19.57 3.84 2.05
C LEU A 104 -20.35 3.97 0.72
N PRO A 105 -20.92 5.14 0.45
CA PRO A 105 -21.51 5.38 -0.87
C PRO A 105 -20.42 5.20 -1.93
N THR A 106 -20.82 4.67 -3.07
CA THR A 106 -19.89 4.48 -4.19
C THR A 106 -19.25 5.81 -4.57
N ALA A 107 -17.94 5.78 -4.81
CA ALA A 107 -17.20 6.98 -5.21
C ALA A 107 -17.51 7.42 -6.66
N TYR A 108 -18.35 6.67 -7.36
CA TYR A 108 -18.76 6.87 -8.75
C TYR A 108 -20.28 6.71 -8.86
#